data_b1bcbfd62fb310ddcb58fb0b69ab3f3d
#
_entry.id   b1bcbfd62fb310ddcb58fb0b69ab3f3d
#
_cell.length_a   1.000
_cell.length_b   1.000
_cell.length_c   1.000
_cell.angle_alpha   90.00
_cell.angle_beta   90.00
_cell.angle_gamma   90.00
#
_symmetry.space_group_name_H-M   'P 1'
#
loop_
_entity.id
_entity.type
_entity.pdbx_description
1 polymer ?
#
loop_
_entity_poly.entity_id
_entity_poly.type
_entity_poly.pdbx_seq_one_letter_code
_entity_poly.pdbx_strand_id
1 'polypeptide(L)'
;EGTTERDGKTYFYPQRNISRAEISTVICRVNEFKKNQEQTPDEPDNPPDIPADPGTIDPDDDNSKPTSGKYFYYQGHKVYIPDNIALRDYDASLFQLDENGYMHYESDLYTSTVGVDVSRYQGNIDWAQVKASGVDFAILRLGYRGYGTGKIVLDTYFRQNIQDAQANGIEIGVYFFSQAINEAEAVEEAQYCMDVLQNYSITYPIVFDWEPYSNNTNARTNGLSDKMLTKCAVAFCQAVEDGGYESMVYSNLSYFYLHFDMSKLAEFPLWLANYVKKTNFRYHFD
;
A
#
# COMPACT_ATOMS: atom_id res chain seq x y z
N GLU A 1 -13.76 12.72 5.00
CA GLU A 1 -15.16 12.60 5.49
C GLU A 1 -16.10 12.18 4.35
N GLY A 2 -15.88 11.03 3.72
CA GLY A 2 -16.67 10.48 2.61
C GLY A 2 -17.69 9.42 3.04
N THR A 3 -17.81 9.15 4.33
CA THR A 3 -18.75 8.14 4.86
C THR A 3 -19.75 8.74 5.83
N THR A 4 -20.96 8.19 5.87
CA THR A 4 -21.94 8.45 6.92
C THR A 4 -22.56 7.13 7.39
N GLU A 5 -22.79 7.01 8.70
CA GLU A 5 -23.52 5.87 9.25
C GLU A 5 -25.05 6.04 9.07
N ARG A 6 -25.68 5.01 8.57
CA ARG A 6 -27.13 4.88 8.52
C ARG A 6 -27.50 3.41 8.70
N ASP A 7 -28.49 3.14 9.54
CA ASP A 7 -29.00 1.78 9.81
C ASP A 7 -27.90 0.77 10.23
N GLY A 8 -26.85 1.24 10.92
CA GLY A 8 -25.73 0.42 11.35
C GLY A 8 -24.74 0.04 10.25
N LYS A 9 -24.83 0.68 9.08
CA LYS A 9 -23.86 0.55 7.98
C LYS A 9 -23.20 1.89 7.67
N THR A 10 -21.95 1.85 7.28
CA THR A 10 -21.22 2.99 6.75
C THR A 10 -21.46 3.10 5.25
N TYR A 11 -21.95 4.25 4.82
CA TYR A 11 -22.22 4.56 3.41
C TYR A 11 -21.09 5.41 2.87
N PHE A 12 -20.58 5.04 1.72
CA PHE A 12 -19.54 5.74 1.00
C PHE A 12 -20.18 6.77 0.03
N TYR A 13 -19.73 8.03 0.11
CA TYR A 13 -20.21 9.11 -0.76
C TYR A 13 -19.04 9.76 -1.48
N PRO A 14 -18.72 9.35 -2.71
CA PRO A 14 -17.55 9.83 -3.45
C PRO A 14 -17.58 11.33 -3.80
N GLN A 15 -18.73 12.00 -3.71
CA GLN A 15 -18.87 13.44 -4.00
C GLN A 15 -18.45 14.38 -2.86
N ARG A 16 -17.98 13.86 -1.72
CA ARG A 16 -17.41 14.67 -0.63
C ARG A 16 -15.90 14.57 -0.65
N ASN A 17 -15.20 15.62 -0.20
CA ASN A 17 -13.75 15.59 -0.03
C ASN A 17 -13.36 14.35 0.79
N ILE A 18 -12.77 13.38 0.13
CA ILE A 18 -12.46 12.05 0.65
C ILE A 18 -11.22 12.17 1.48
N SER A 19 -11.26 11.62 2.68
CA SER A 19 -10.11 11.56 3.57
C SER A 19 -9.11 10.50 3.08
N ARG A 20 -7.90 10.60 3.57
CA ARG A 20 -6.68 9.89 3.19
C ARG A 20 -6.77 8.35 3.11
N ALA A 21 -7.80 7.75 3.68
CA ALA A 21 -7.97 6.31 3.84
C ALA A 21 -9.01 5.67 2.90
N GLU A 22 -9.50 6.38 1.88
CA GLU A 22 -10.76 5.94 1.26
C GLU A 22 -10.69 5.66 -0.24
N ILE A 23 -9.77 6.24 -1.02
CA ILE A 23 -9.63 5.92 -2.45
C ILE A 23 -8.18 5.94 -2.90
N SER A 24 -7.73 4.84 -3.44
CA SER A 24 -6.50 4.73 -4.22
C SER A 24 -6.86 4.56 -5.69
N THR A 25 -6.27 5.37 -6.56
CA THR A 25 -6.28 5.11 -8.00
C THR A 25 -4.99 4.38 -8.33
N VAL A 26 -5.10 3.13 -8.72
CA VAL A 26 -3.97 2.31 -9.14
C VAL A 26 -3.90 2.33 -10.66
N ILE A 27 -2.73 2.62 -11.21
CA ILE A 27 -2.47 2.54 -12.65
C ILE A 27 -1.81 1.19 -12.93
N CYS A 28 -2.52 0.30 -13.61
CA CYS A 28 -2.03 -1.03 -13.94
C CYS A 28 -1.59 -1.14 -15.39
N ARG A 29 -0.52 -1.86 -15.65
CA ARG A 29 -0.08 -2.22 -16.99
C ARG A 29 -1.04 -3.24 -17.61
N VAL A 30 -1.56 -2.97 -18.80
CA VAL A 30 -2.65 -3.73 -19.46
C VAL A 30 -2.34 -5.21 -19.70
N ASN A 31 -1.10 -5.69 -19.58
CA ASN A 31 -0.70 -6.98 -20.15
C ASN A 31 -0.20 -8.07 -19.19
N GLU A 32 -0.16 -7.92 -17.87
CA GLU A 32 0.58 -8.88 -17.05
C GLU A 32 -0.08 -9.46 -15.78
N PHE A 33 -1.34 -9.22 -15.47
CA PHE A 33 -1.98 -9.86 -14.31
C PHE A 33 -2.66 -11.19 -14.63
N LYS A 34 -2.09 -12.30 -14.18
CA LYS A 34 -2.72 -13.64 -14.18
C LYS A 34 -2.70 -14.28 -12.81
N LYS A 35 -3.92 -14.54 -12.35
CA LYS A 35 -4.46 -15.20 -11.17
C LYS A 35 -3.66 -16.29 -10.49
N ASN A 36 -3.68 -16.27 -9.12
CA ASN A 36 -4.12 -17.42 -8.31
C ASN A 36 -4.64 -17.00 -6.92
N GLN A 37 -5.37 -17.86 -6.25
CA GLN A 37 -6.32 -17.70 -5.15
C GLN A 37 -5.81 -18.39 -3.89
N GLU A 38 -6.26 -18.19 -2.73
CA GLU A 38 -7.32 -17.90 -1.78
C GLU A 38 -6.82 -17.93 -0.32
N GLN A 39 -7.24 -17.36 0.64
CA GLN A 39 -8.05 -16.96 1.75
C GLN A 39 -7.45 -16.77 3.16
N THR A 40 -7.93 -16.27 4.15
CA THR A 40 -8.35 -15.54 5.29
C THR A 40 -7.58 -15.50 6.59
N PRO A 41 -8.03 -14.98 7.70
CA PRO A 41 -8.37 -13.74 8.39
C PRO A 41 -7.72 -13.31 9.73
N ASP A 42 -8.10 -12.29 10.42
CA ASP A 42 -8.20 -11.62 11.74
C ASP A 42 -7.23 -10.52 12.18
N GLU A 43 -7.50 -9.27 12.48
CA GLU A 43 -7.24 -8.35 13.13
C GLU A 43 -6.98 -7.12 13.80
N PRO A 44 -6.53 -6.26 14.35
CA PRO A 44 -6.79 -4.89 14.67
C PRO A 44 -5.69 -3.82 14.57
N ASP A 45 -5.81 -2.73 14.68
CA ASP A 45 -5.96 -1.36 15.02
C ASP A 45 -4.88 -0.38 14.52
N ASN A 46 -5.24 0.64 14.13
CA ASN A 46 -5.16 1.87 13.41
C ASN A 46 -3.88 2.70 13.39
N PRO A 47 -3.44 3.22 12.28
CA PRO A 47 -2.44 4.26 12.24
C PRO A 47 -3.02 5.66 12.30
N PRO A 48 -2.30 6.63 12.88
CA PRO A 48 -2.65 8.04 12.84
C PRO A 48 -2.16 8.73 11.55
N ASP A 49 -2.69 9.91 11.27
CA ASP A 49 -2.17 10.83 10.25
C ASP A 49 -0.68 11.13 10.43
N ILE A 50 0.11 10.95 9.36
CA ILE A 50 1.56 11.15 9.40
C ILE A 50 1.93 12.59 9.07
N PRO A 51 2.52 13.36 10.00
CA PRO A 51 3.35 14.50 9.65
C PRO A 51 4.68 14.01 9.06
N ALA A 52 5.25 14.72 8.09
CA ALA A 52 6.59 14.42 7.58
C ALA A 52 7.63 14.63 8.69
N ASP A 53 8.20 13.54 9.20
CA ASP A 53 9.31 13.59 10.15
C ASP A 53 10.64 13.62 9.39
N PRO A 54 11.56 14.53 9.70
CA PRO A 54 12.93 14.49 9.21
C PRO A 54 13.73 13.46 10.01
N GLY A 55 13.69 12.19 9.58
CA GLY A 55 14.46 11.10 10.18
C GLY A 55 15.96 11.40 10.25
N THR A 56 16.60 10.98 11.32
CA THR A 56 18.05 11.04 11.51
C THR A 56 18.74 10.02 10.61
N ILE A 57 19.59 10.51 9.70
CA ILE A 57 20.44 9.66 8.84
C ILE A 57 21.49 8.99 9.72
N ASP A 58 21.55 7.67 9.71
CA ASP A 58 22.61 6.88 10.34
C ASP A 58 23.92 7.07 9.55
N PRO A 59 25.01 7.57 10.16
CA PRO A 59 26.27 7.81 9.47
C PRO A 59 27.04 6.54 9.09
N ASP A 60 26.69 5.36 9.62
CA ASP A 60 27.33 4.07 9.32
C ASP A 60 26.53 3.24 8.29
N ASP A 61 25.47 3.80 7.68
CA ASP A 61 24.72 3.09 6.64
C ASP A 61 25.52 3.06 5.33
N ASP A 62 26.10 1.91 5.02
CA ASP A 62 26.79 1.62 3.76
C ASP A 62 25.77 1.49 2.61
N ASN A 63 25.08 2.61 2.33
CA ASN A 63 24.25 2.77 1.16
C ASN A 63 25.18 2.76 -0.06
N SER A 64 25.30 1.61 -0.71
CA SER A 64 26.07 1.45 -1.93
C SER A 64 25.61 2.49 -2.96
N LYS A 65 26.39 3.56 -3.12
CA LYS A 65 26.06 4.70 -4.00
C LYS A 65 25.77 4.17 -5.41
N PRO A 66 24.61 4.53 -6.00
CA PRO A 66 24.30 4.12 -7.36
C PRO A 66 25.42 4.53 -8.31
N THR A 67 25.82 3.64 -9.19
CA THR A 67 26.98 3.80 -10.07
C THR A 67 26.74 4.80 -11.22
N SER A 68 25.46 5.11 -11.55
CA SER A 68 25.11 5.99 -12.68
C SER A 68 25.39 7.46 -12.48
N GLY A 69 25.52 7.92 -11.27
CA GLY A 69 25.66 9.33 -10.94
C GLY A 69 24.39 10.18 -11.22
N LYS A 70 23.29 9.61 -11.68
CA LYS A 70 22.00 10.29 -11.85
C LYS A 70 21.40 10.60 -10.49
N TYR A 71 20.90 11.83 -10.30
CA TYR A 71 20.27 12.25 -9.06
C TYR A 71 19.26 13.37 -9.27
N PHE A 72 18.47 13.64 -8.26
CA PHE A 72 17.63 14.83 -8.13
C PHE A 72 17.65 15.32 -6.68
N TYR A 73 17.00 16.45 -6.43
CA TYR A 73 16.82 16.95 -5.06
C TYR A 73 15.36 16.81 -4.63
N TYR A 74 15.14 16.28 -3.43
CA TYR A 74 13.85 16.20 -2.79
C TYR A 74 13.97 16.78 -1.37
N GLN A 75 13.18 17.80 -1.04
CA GLN A 75 13.22 18.52 0.26
C GLN A 75 14.64 18.92 0.72
N GLY A 76 15.52 19.28 -0.21
CA GLY A 76 16.91 19.63 0.07
C GLY A 76 17.90 18.45 0.11
N HIS A 77 17.43 17.24 0.16
CA HIS A 77 18.25 16.02 0.14
C HIS A 77 18.60 15.62 -1.31
N LYS A 78 19.82 15.14 -1.50
CA LYS A 78 20.27 14.58 -2.77
C LYS A 78 19.86 13.11 -2.87
N VAL A 79 18.92 12.81 -3.73
CA VAL A 79 18.41 11.45 -3.99
C VAL A 79 19.08 10.89 -5.24
N TYR A 80 19.81 9.82 -5.11
CA TYR A 80 20.39 9.10 -6.24
C TYR A 80 19.36 8.17 -6.87
N ILE A 81 19.36 8.09 -8.21
CA ILE A 81 18.49 7.22 -8.97
C ILE A 81 19.23 5.88 -9.19
N PRO A 82 18.75 4.76 -8.68
CA PRO A 82 19.35 3.45 -8.96
C PRO A 82 19.31 3.12 -10.45
N ASP A 83 20.33 2.41 -10.96
CA ASP A 83 20.39 2.05 -12.37
C ASP A 83 19.36 0.99 -12.79
N ASN A 84 18.87 0.20 -11.83
CA ASN A 84 17.94 -0.89 -12.04
C ASN A 84 16.47 -0.51 -11.79
N ILE A 85 16.16 0.73 -11.36
CA ILE A 85 14.77 1.13 -11.13
C ILE A 85 14.13 1.68 -12.40
N ALA A 86 12.89 1.27 -12.67
CA ALA A 86 12.09 1.84 -13.73
C ALA A 86 11.71 3.30 -13.42
N LEU A 87 11.89 4.19 -14.39
CA LEU A 87 11.44 5.56 -14.27
C LEU A 87 10.02 5.67 -14.81
N ARG A 88 9.26 6.59 -14.24
CA ARG A 88 7.92 6.91 -14.70
C ARG A 88 7.92 7.38 -16.15
N ASP A 89 7.08 6.76 -16.96
CA ASP A 89 6.83 7.09 -18.37
C ASP A 89 5.39 7.55 -18.65
N TYR A 90 4.61 7.82 -17.60
CA TYR A 90 3.25 8.34 -17.71
C TYR A 90 3.23 9.79 -18.24
N ASP A 91 2.39 10.05 -19.24
CA ASP A 91 2.11 11.42 -19.70
C ASP A 91 1.15 12.10 -18.72
N ALA A 92 1.65 13.11 -18.02
CA ALA A 92 0.87 13.84 -17.03
C ALA A 92 -0.36 14.59 -17.60
N SER A 93 -0.46 14.76 -18.92
CA SER A 93 -1.61 15.37 -19.58
C SER A 93 -2.80 14.44 -19.73
N LEU A 94 -2.58 13.12 -19.61
CA LEU A 94 -3.60 12.09 -19.77
C LEU A 94 -4.34 11.76 -18.46
N PHE A 95 -3.90 12.31 -17.32
CA PHE A 95 -4.64 12.19 -16.07
C PHE A 95 -5.87 13.11 -16.07
N GLN A 96 -7.06 12.52 -15.93
CA GLN A 96 -8.34 13.23 -15.97
C GLN A 96 -9.22 12.85 -14.79
N LEU A 97 -9.89 13.87 -14.21
CA LEU A 97 -10.93 13.63 -13.18
C LEU A 97 -12.28 13.42 -13.88
N ASP A 98 -13.00 12.38 -13.45
CA ASP A 98 -14.39 12.18 -13.86
C ASP A 98 -15.37 13.05 -13.03
N GLU A 99 -16.67 12.90 -13.30
CA GLU A 99 -17.74 13.64 -12.60
C GLU A 99 -17.87 13.27 -11.12
N ASN A 100 -17.39 12.08 -10.71
CA ASN A 100 -17.36 11.60 -9.33
C ASN A 100 -16.09 12.07 -8.59
N GLY A 101 -15.11 12.62 -9.32
CA GLY A 101 -13.83 13.08 -8.79
C GLY A 101 -12.76 11.99 -8.76
N TYR A 102 -12.98 10.86 -9.41
CA TYR A 102 -11.96 9.82 -9.59
C TYR A 102 -10.95 10.24 -10.65
N MET A 103 -9.68 9.94 -10.41
CA MET A 103 -8.62 10.17 -11.37
C MET A 103 -8.52 8.98 -12.30
N HIS A 104 -8.63 9.23 -13.60
CA HIS A 104 -8.45 8.23 -14.66
C HIS A 104 -7.21 8.52 -15.48
N TYR A 105 -6.61 7.45 -16.00
CA TYR A 105 -5.51 7.50 -16.95
C TYR A 105 -5.76 6.49 -18.08
N GLU A 106 -5.57 6.90 -19.31
CA GLU A 106 -5.69 6.03 -20.48
C GLU A 106 -4.60 6.39 -21.49
N SER A 107 -3.81 5.42 -21.94
CA SER A 107 -2.82 5.53 -22.98
C SER A 107 -2.69 4.22 -23.75
N ASP A 108 -1.83 4.15 -24.77
CA ASP A 108 -1.54 2.92 -25.52
C ASP A 108 -0.85 1.84 -24.64
N LEU A 109 -0.27 2.22 -23.49
CA LEU A 109 0.51 1.34 -22.63
C LEU A 109 -0.19 1.02 -21.31
N TYR A 110 -0.99 1.95 -20.79
CA TYR A 110 -1.57 1.87 -19.44
C TYR A 110 -3.01 2.34 -19.42
N THR A 111 -3.81 1.70 -18.59
CA THR A 111 -5.12 2.18 -18.17
C THR A 111 -5.21 2.17 -16.64
N SER A 112 -6.02 3.05 -16.09
CA SER A 112 -6.25 3.08 -14.64
C SER A 112 -7.53 2.32 -14.28
N THR A 113 -7.51 1.72 -13.08
CA THR A 113 -8.66 1.13 -12.43
C THR A 113 -8.91 1.85 -11.11
N VAL A 114 -10.16 2.04 -10.72
CA VAL A 114 -10.51 2.75 -9.48
C VAL A 114 -10.70 1.74 -8.36
N GLY A 115 -9.98 1.95 -7.26
CA GLY A 115 -10.07 1.11 -6.07
C GLY A 115 -10.25 1.90 -4.77
N VAL A 116 -10.53 1.18 -3.70
CA VAL A 116 -10.57 1.69 -2.33
C VAL A 116 -9.66 0.88 -1.43
N ASP A 117 -9.00 1.51 -0.48
CA ASP A 117 -8.42 0.81 0.65
C ASP A 117 -9.30 0.95 1.89
N VAL A 118 -9.51 -0.13 2.60
CA VAL A 118 -10.40 -0.16 3.77
C VAL A 118 -9.88 -1.04 4.88
N SER A 119 -10.28 -0.70 6.10
CA SER A 119 -10.02 -1.45 7.31
C SER A 119 -11.25 -1.44 8.22
N ARG A 120 -11.13 -1.92 9.44
CA ARG A 120 -12.19 -1.85 10.45
C ARG A 120 -12.74 -0.44 10.72
N TYR A 121 -11.99 0.62 10.36
CA TYR A 121 -12.40 2.01 10.63
C TYR A 121 -13.55 2.48 9.78
N GLN A 122 -13.76 1.85 8.65
CA GLN A 122 -14.92 2.10 7.80
C GLN A 122 -16.19 1.36 8.33
N GLY A 123 -16.02 0.45 9.31
CA GLY A 123 -17.13 -0.30 9.90
C GLY A 123 -17.88 -1.15 8.87
N ASN A 124 -19.21 -1.19 8.97
CA ASN A 124 -20.06 -1.90 8.01
C ASN A 124 -20.20 -1.10 6.71
N ILE A 125 -19.71 -1.66 5.62
CA ILE A 125 -19.70 -1.04 4.28
C ILE A 125 -20.84 -1.61 3.44
N ASP A 126 -21.55 -0.76 2.69
CA ASP A 126 -22.48 -1.16 1.65
C ASP A 126 -21.74 -1.37 0.32
N TRP A 127 -21.22 -2.58 0.13
CA TRP A 127 -20.40 -2.93 -1.04
C TRP A 127 -21.17 -2.85 -2.37
N ALA A 128 -22.50 -2.98 -2.34
CA ALA A 128 -23.32 -2.75 -3.53
C ALA A 128 -23.27 -1.28 -3.96
N GLN A 129 -23.32 -0.34 -3.02
CA GLN A 129 -23.15 1.08 -3.34
C GLN A 129 -21.71 1.42 -3.72
N VAL A 130 -20.70 0.80 -3.10
CA VAL A 130 -19.29 0.96 -3.51
C VAL A 130 -19.11 0.55 -4.96
N LYS A 131 -19.61 -0.64 -5.37
CA LYS A 131 -19.56 -1.07 -6.79
C LYS A 131 -20.33 -0.13 -7.71
N ALA A 132 -21.53 0.29 -7.32
CA ALA A 132 -22.35 1.21 -8.11
C ALA A 132 -21.72 2.61 -8.27
N SER A 133 -20.76 2.99 -7.43
CA SER A 133 -20.01 4.26 -7.56
C SER A 133 -18.86 4.20 -8.58
N GLY A 134 -18.60 3.05 -9.20
CA GLY A 134 -17.52 2.89 -10.20
C GLY A 134 -16.22 2.32 -9.62
N VAL A 135 -16.25 1.80 -8.40
CA VAL A 135 -15.09 1.11 -7.79
C VAL A 135 -14.99 -0.32 -8.33
N ASP A 136 -13.82 -0.71 -8.79
CA ASP A 136 -13.56 -2.02 -9.37
C ASP A 136 -12.86 -2.98 -8.42
N PHE A 137 -11.95 -2.47 -7.57
CA PHE A 137 -11.20 -3.29 -6.62
C PHE A 137 -11.13 -2.68 -5.23
N ALA A 138 -10.75 -3.49 -4.26
CA ALA A 138 -10.47 -3.05 -2.90
C ALA A 138 -9.21 -3.69 -2.36
N ILE A 139 -8.34 -2.90 -1.71
CA ILE A 139 -7.21 -3.38 -0.93
C ILE A 139 -7.63 -3.39 0.54
N LEU A 140 -7.94 -4.58 1.06
CA LEU A 140 -8.47 -4.74 2.42
C LEU A 140 -7.35 -4.90 3.43
N ARG A 141 -7.39 -4.18 4.55
CA ARG A 141 -6.46 -4.52 5.64
C ARG A 141 -6.74 -5.93 6.14
N LEU A 142 -5.79 -6.84 5.86
CA LEU A 142 -5.87 -8.20 6.37
C LEU A 142 -5.56 -8.22 7.87
N GLY A 143 -4.53 -7.52 8.30
CA GLY A 143 -4.13 -7.46 9.69
C GLY A 143 -2.97 -6.50 9.95
N TYR A 144 -2.43 -6.54 11.16
CA TYR A 144 -1.28 -5.76 11.53
C TYR A 144 -0.45 -6.42 12.63
N ARG A 145 0.79 -5.98 12.81
CA ARG A 145 1.57 -6.25 14.01
C ARG A 145 1.43 -5.09 15.00
N GLY A 146 1.06 -5.39 16.23
CA GLY A 146 0.86 -4.38 17.27
C GLY A 146 2.15 -3.64 17.61
N TYR A 147 2.15 -2.31 17.49
CA TYR A 147 3.32 -1.44 17.71
C TYR A 147 3.96 -1.55 19.10
N GLY A 148 3.23 -1.94 20.12
CA GLY A 148 3.75 -2.12 21.48
C GLY A 148 3.98 -3.57 21.86
N THR A 149 3.13 -4.48 21.37
CA THR A 149 3.16 -5.90 21.78
C THR A 149 3.90 -6.81 20.82
N GLY A 150 4.09 -6.39 19.56
CA GLY A 150 4.63 -7.22 18.49
C GLY A 150 3.73 -8.41 18.09
N LYS A 151 2.50 -8.47 18.59
CA LYS A 151 1.56 -9.53 18.21
C LYS A 151 0.93 -9.26 16.87
N ILE A 152 0.86 -10.27 16.06
CA ILE A 152 0.05 -10.26 14.84
C ILE A 152 -1.42 -10.39 15.22
N VAL A 153 -2.22 -9.60 14.58
CA VAL A 153 -3.66 -9.55 14.84
C VAL A 153 -4.40 -9.24 13.53
N LEU A 154 -5.61 -9.76 13.26
CA LEU A 154 -6.41 -9.64 12.04
C LEU A 154 -7.41 -8.49 12.09
N ASP A 155 -7.77 -7.81 11.01
CA ASP A 155 -8.78 -6.75 11.00
C ASP A 155 -10.18 -7.30 11.33
N THR A 156 -10.85 -6.77 12.36
CA THR A 156 -12.15 -7.30 12.83
C THR A 156 -13.24 -7.27 11.76
N TYR A 157 -13.05 -6.50 10.69
CA TYR A 157 -13.97 -6.46 9.56
C TYR A 157 -13.46 -7.19 8.32
N PHE A 158 -12.23 -7.75 8.36
CA PHE A 158 -11.64 -8.38 7.18
C PHE A 158 -12.52 -9.45 6.57
N ARG A 159 -12.98 -10.41 7.38
CA ARG A 159 -13.79 -11.55 6.90
C ARG A 159 -15.11 -11.10 6.27
N GLN A 160 -15.75 -10.12 6.90
CA GLN A 160 -16.99 -9.56 6.38
C GLN A 160 -16.73 -8.80 5.09
N ASN A 161 -15.70 -7.90 5.09
CA ASN A 161 -15.40 -7.08 3.93
C ASN A 161 -15.02 -7.91 2.70
N ILE A 162 -14.17 -8.94 2.84
CA ILE A 162 -13.77 -9.75 1.69
C ILE A 162 -14.95 -10.55 1.11
N GLN A 163 -15.83 -11.10 1.96
CA GLN A 163 -17.01 -11.83 1.52
C GLN A 163 -18.03 -10.90 0.83
N ASP A 164 -18.33 -9.78 1.46
CA ASP A 164 -19.34 -8.84 0.97
C ASP A 164 -18.84 -8.12 -0.30
N ALA A 165 -17.56 -7.75 -0.39
CA ALA A 165 -16.97 -7.12 -1.57
C ALA A 165 -16.95 -8.09 -2.76
N GLN A 166 -16.49 -9.33 -2.57
CA GLN A 166 -16.51 -10.36 -3.62
C GLN A 166 -17.91 -10.71 -4.09
N ALA A 167 -18.88 -10.78 -3.18
CA ALA A 167 -20.29 -11.01 -3.51
C ALA A 167 -20.88 -9.89 -4.39
N ASN A 168 -20.30 -8.70 -4.37
CA ASN A 168 -20.68 -7.55 -5.19
C ASN A 168 -19.77 -7.33 -6.42
N GLY A 169 -18.90 -8.30 -6.75
CA GLY A 169 -18.04 -8.22 -7.94
C GLY A 169 -16.91 -7.18 -7.82
N ILE A 170 -16.45 -6.89 -6.60
CA ILE A 170 -15.24 -6.12 -6.33
C ILE A 170 -14.04 -7.07 -6.33
N GLU A 171 -13.00 -6.77 -7.08
CA GLU A 171 -11.74 -7.52 -7.06
C GLU A 171 -10.93 -7.17 -5.81
N ILE A 172 -10.16 -8.13 -5.28
CA ILE A 172 -9.56 -7.99 -3.95
C ILE A 172 -8.04 -8.13 -4.00
N GLY A 173 -7.37 -7.18 -3.35
CA GLY A 173 -6.05 -7.33 -2.77
C GLY A 173 -6.12 -7.12 -1.26
N VAL A 174 -4.99 -7.29 -0.60
CA VAL A 174 -4.90 -7.09 0.85
C VAL A 174 -3.65 -6.32 1.23
N TYR A 175 -3.70 -5.58 2.34
CA TYR A 175 -2.49 -5.05 2.93
C TYR A 175 -2.31 -5.53 4.37
N PHE A 176 -1.06 -5.65 4.77
CA PHE A 176 -0.69 -5.94 6.15
C PHE A 176 0.06 -4.73 6.73
N PHE A 177 -0.50 -4.12 7.78
CA PHE A 177 0.17 -3.03 8.47
C PHE A 177 1.33 -3.56 9.32
N SER A 178 2.52 -3.51 8.75
CA SER A 178 3.72 -4.05 9.33
C SER A 178 4.31 -3.16 10.43
N GLN A 179 4.73 -3.80 11.50
CA GLN A 179 5.61 -3.23 12.51
C GLN A 179 6.79 -4.18 12.76
N ALA A 180 7.23 -4.88 11.72
CA ALA A 180 8.40 -5.74 11.78
C ALA A 180 9.67 -4.92 12.07
N ILE A 181 10.54 -5.47 12.91
CA ILE A 181 11.83 -4.88 13.28
C ILE A 181 13.02 -5.70 12.78
N ASN A 182 12.76 -6.79 12.05
CA ASN A 182 13.75 -7.64 11.40
C ASN A 182 13.08 -8.48 10.29
N GLU A 183 13.91 -9.08 9.44
CA GLU A 183 13.49 -9.91 8.30
C GLU A 183 12.63 -11.11 8.71
N ALA A 184 12.93 -11.75 9.85
CA ALA A 184 12.17 -12.93 10.31
C ALA A 184 10.72 -12.56 10.68
N GLU A 185 10.51 -11.40 11.29
CA GLU A 185 9.15 -10.90 11.58
C GLU A 185 8.39 -10.52 10.32
N ALA A 186 9.07 -9.94 9.32
CA ALA A 186 8.46 -9.61 8.04
C ALA A 186 8.01 -10.88 7.29
N VAL A 187 8.82 -11.94 7.31
CA VAL A 187 8.44 -13.27 6.80
C VAL A 187 7.27 -13.87 7.56
N GLU A 188 7.25 -13.74 8.89
CA GLU A 188 6.12 -14.19 9.71
C GLU A 188 4.81 -13.47 9.35
N GLU A 189 4.87 -12.16 9.06
CA GLU A 189 3.73 -11.36 8.62
C GLU A 189 3.22 -11.83 7.24
N ALA A 190 4.14 -12.06 6.28
CA ALA A 190 3.81 -12.59 4.97
C ALA A 190 3.16 -13.98 5.06
N GLN A 191 3.77 -14.90 5.85
CA GLN A 191 3.22 -16.23 6.05
C GLN A 191 1.84 -16.19 6.68
N TYR A 192 1.63 -15.31 7.68
CA TYR A 192 0.32 -15.09 8.28
C TYR A 192 -0.72 -14.64 7.24
N CYS A 193 -0.36 -13.72 6.35
CA CYS A 193 -1.26 -13.30 5.27
C CYS A 193 -1.66 -14.48 4.39
N MET A 194 -0.69 -15.29 3.96
CA MET A 194 -0.94 -16.46 3.09
C MET A 194 -1.77 -17.54 3.79
N ASP A 195 -1.47 -17.84 5.06
CA ASP A 195 -2.25 -18.80 5.87
C ASP A 195 -3.71 -18.37 6.03
N VAL A 196 -3.87 -17.07 6.21
CA VAL A 196 -5.15 -16.42 6.29
C VAL A 196 -5.88 -16.49 4.96
N LEU A 197 -5.21 -16.36 3.84
CA LEU A 197 -5.78 -16.34 2.51
C LEU A 197 -6.05 -17.73 1.89
N GLN A 198 -5.81 -18.87 2.58
CA GLN A 198 -5.97 -20.24 2.06
C GLN A 198 -7.40 -20.68 1.60
N ASN A 199 -8.46 -19.97 1.84
CA ASN A 199 -9.86 -20.24 1.42
C ASN A 199 -10.57 -19.01 0.78
N TYR A 200 -9.92 -17.96 0.21
CA TYR A 200 -10.46 -16.81 -0.56
C TYR A 200 -9.71 -16.57 -1.87
N SER A 201 -10.28 -15.85 -2.76
CA SER A 201 -9.73 -15.49 -4.05
C SER A 201 -9.27 -14.04 -4.05
N ILE A 202 -8.01 -13.79 -4.26
CA ILE A 202 -7.53 -12.44 -4.51
C ILE A 202 -6.94 -12.32 -5.92
N THR A 203 -7.10 -11.16 -6.54
CA THR A 203 -6.65 -10.84 -7.90
C THR A 203 -5.68 -9.66 -7.89
N TYR A 204 -5.55 -9.00 -6.75
CA TYR A 204 -4.62 -7.92 -6.48
C TYR A 204 -3.58 -8.34 -5.42
N PRO A 205 -2.46 -7.63 -5.29
CA PRO A 205 -1.33 -8.04 -4.45
C PRO A 205 -1.63 -8.17 -2.95
N ILE A 206 -0.70 -8.86 -2.25
CA ILE A 206 -0.50 -8.75 -0.81
C ILE A 206 0.52 -7.65 -0.58
N VAL A 207 0.10 -6.56 0.06
CA VAL A 207 0.87 -5.33 0.18
C VAL A 207 1.59 -5.26 1.53
N PHE A 208 2.91 -5.01 1.48
CA PHE A 208 3.68 -4.59 2.64
C PHE A 208 3.41 -3.12 2.91
N ASP A 209 2.71 -2.81 4.01
CA ASP A 209 2.42 -1.46 4.46
C ASP A 209 3.14 -1.18 5.78
N TRP A 210 4.23 -0.42 5.71
CA TRP A 210 4.96 0.01 6.89
C TRP A 210 4.93 1.53 7.00
N GLU A 211 4.45 2.00 8.14
CA GLU A 211 4.41 3.43 8.47
C GLU A 211 5.02 3.71 9.84
N PRO A 212 5.72 4.84 10.01
CA PRO A 212 6.27 5.21 11.30
C PRO A 212 5.14 5.55 12.29
N TYR A 213 5.23 5.05 13.51
CA TYR A 213 4.26 5.34 14.55
C TYR A 213 4.70 6.55 15.39
N SER A 214 4.62 7.76 14.81
CA SER A 214 5.16 9.00 15.37
C SER A 214 4.51 9.46 16.67
N ASN A 215 3.29 9.02 16.98
CA ASN A 215 2.55 9.48 18.17
C ASN A 215 2.85 8.67 19.44
N ASN A 216 3.75 7.70 19.40
CA ASN A 216 4.08 6.88 20.56
C ASN A 216 5.59 6.67 20.70
N THR A 217 6.19 7.28 21.71
CA THR A 217 7.61 7.12 22.01
C THR A 217 8.03 5.69 22.38
N ASN A 218 7.08 4.79 22.62
CA ASN A 218 7.31 3.39 22.96
C ASN A 218 7.01 2.43 21.79
N ALA A 219 6.80 2.95 20.58
CA ALA A 219 6.61 2.07 19.43
C ALA A 219 7.87 1.23 19.16
N ARG A 220 7.68 -0.05 18.89
CA ARG A 220 8.78 -1.02 18.69
C ARG A 220 9.65 -0.72 17.46
N THR A 221 9.12 0.02 16.50
CA THR A 221 9.80 0.47 15.28
C THR A 221 10.56 1.78 15.45
N ASN A 222 10.50 2.42 16.63
CA ASN A 222 11.30 3.61 16.91
C ASN A 222 12.79 3.29 16.84
N GLY A 223 13.52 4.03 15.98
CA GLY A 223 14.95 3.80 15.74
C GLY A 223 15.24 2.62 14.80
N LEU A 224 14.24 2.08 14.11
CA LEU A 224 14.49 1.15 13.01
C LEU A 224 15.31 1.87 11.92
N SER A 225 16.45 1.29 11.54
CA SER A 225 17.27 1.88 10.46
C SER A 225 16.62 1.69 9.09
N ASP A 226 16.86 2.63 8.17
CA ASP A 226 16.40 2.59 6.78
C ASP A 226 16.82 1.28 6.07
N LYS A 227 18.03 0.81 6.38
CA LYS A 227 18.54 -0.47 5.90
C LYS A 227 17.71 -1.66 6.39
N MET A 228 17.28 -1.65 7.65
CA MET A 228 16.44 -2.74 8.18
C MET A 228 15.02 -2.63 7.66
N LEU A 229 14.47 -1.43 7.52
CA LEU A 229 13.18 -1.20 6.89
C LEU A 229 13.13 -1.78 5.47
N THR A 230 14.15 -1.46 4.64
CA THR A 230 14.28 -2.05 3.30
C THR A 230 14.36 -3.57 3.34
N LYS A 231 15.15 -4.15 4.27
CA LYS A 231 15.24 -5.60 4.44
C LYS A 231 13.93 -6.26 4.83
N CYS A 232 13.14 -5.62 5.69
CA CYS A 232 11.81 -6.11 6.05
C CYS A 232 10.88 -6.12 4.82
N ALA A 233 10.85 -5.03 4.03
CA ALA A 233 10.04 -4.97 2.82
C ALA A 233 10.42 -6.07 1.80
N VAL A 234 11.72 -6.22 1.52
CA VAL A 234 12.22 -7.28 0.62
C VAL A 234 11.86 -8.67 1.14
N ALA A 235 12.07 -8.94 2.43
CA ALA A 235 11.80 -10.25 3.02
C ALA A 235 10.31 -10.61 3.02
N PHE A 236 9.45 -9.62 3.26
CA PHE A 236 7.99 -9.80 3.15
C PHE A 236 7.59 -10.12 1.70
N CYS A 237 7.98 -9.27 0.76
CA CYS A 237 7.61 -9.42 -0.65
C CYS A 237 8.14 -10.74 -1.23
N GLN A 238 9.40 -11.09 -0.99
CA GLN A 238 9.96 -12.37 -1.44
C GLN A 238 9.21 -13.57 -0.86
N ALA A 239 8.84 -13.54 0.43
CA ALA A 239 8.07 -14.63 1.03
C ALA A 239 6.66 -14.76 0.43
N VAL A 240 6.03 -13.63 0.09
CA VAL A 240 4.73 -13.60 -0.62
C VAL A 240 4.85 -14.23 -2.01
N GLU A 241 5.89 -13.86 -2.79
CA GLU A 241 6.13 -14.39 -4.13
C GLU A 241 6.52 -15.87 -4.13
N ASP A 242 7.35 -16.30 -3.17
CA ASP A 242 7.69 -17.70 -2.95
C ASP A 242 6.45 -18.55 -2.60
N GLY A 243 5.42 -17.91 -1.99
CA GLY A 243 4.11 -18.50 -1.73
C GLY A 243 3.15 -18.51 -2.93
N GLY A 244 3.56 -17.94 -4.07
CA GLY A 244 2.78 -17.92 -5.31
C GLY A 244 1.76 -16.77 -5.41
N TYR A 245 1.86 -15.76 -4.58
CA TYR A 245 1.07 -14.53 -4.64
C TYR A 245 1.88 -13.38 -5.24
N GLU A 246 1.19 -12.36 -5.72
CA GLU A 246 1.85 -11.11 -6.10
C GLU A 246 2.07 -10.24 -4.86
N SER A 247 3.25 -9.60 -4.79
CA SER A 247 3.61 -8.68 -3.72
C SER A 247 3.57 -7.22 -4.17
N MET A 248 3.49 -6.28 -3.24
CA MET A 248 3.58 -4.84 -3.53
C MET A 248 4.08 -4.11 -2.28
N VAL A 249 4.76 -2.99 -2.45
CA VAL A 249 5.20 -2.13 -1.34
C VAL A 249 4.43 -0.82 -1.36
N TYR A 250 3.72 -0.52 -0.26
CA TYR A 250 3.08 0.76 -0.04
C TYR A 250 4.00 1.71 0.69
N SER A 251 4.11 2.95 0.24
CA SER A 251 4.65 4.07 1.01
C SER A 251 4.36 5.44 0.39
N ASN A 252 4.75 6.50 1.08
CA ASN A 252 4.70 7.88 0.57
C ASN A 252 6.02 8.28 -0.13
N LEU A 253 6.02 9.44 -0.81
CA LEU A 253 7.18 9.96 -1.53
C LEU A 253 8.42 10.09 -0.65
N SER A 254 8.27 10.54 0.59
CA SER A 254 9.40 10.77 1.49
C SER A 254 10.12 9.48 1.82
N TYR A 255 9.35 8.44 2.16
CA TYR A 255 9.93 7.14 2.47
C TYR A 255 10.56 6.48 1.26
N PHE A 256 9.92 6.49 0.09
CA PHE A 256 10.54 5.96 -1.13
C PHE A 256 11.80 6.71 -1.55
N TYR A 257 11.92 8.00 -1.27
CA TYR A 257 13.09 8.77 -1.68
C TYR A 257 14.22 8.81 -0.66
N LEU A 258 13.90 8.74 0.64
CA LEU A 258 14.87 9.05 1.69
C LEU A 258 15.16 7.86 2.62
N HIS A 259 14.28 6.86 2.70
CA HIS A 259 14.35 5.79 3.70
C HIS A 259 14.44 4.39 3.10
N PHE A 260 13.87 4.14 1.91
CA PHE A 260 14.04 2.88 1.22
C PHE A 260 15.26 2.87 0.29
N ASP A 261 16.03 1.79 0.31
CA ASP A 261 16.98 1.50 -0.79
C ASP A 261 16.19 1.01 -2.02
N MET A 262 15.84 1.94 -2.90
CA MET A 262 15.04 1.67 -4.09
C MET A 262 15.72 0.68 -5.05
N SER A 263 17.04 0.49 -4.97
CA SER A 263 17.73 -0.53 -5.77
C SER A 263 17.35 -1.96 -5.38
N LYS A 264 16.88 -2.15 -4.14
CA LYS A 264 16.41 -3.45 -3.60
C LYS A 264 14.92 -3.67 -3.80
N LEU A 265 14.17 -2.59 -4.08
CA LEU A 265 12.74 -2.64 -4.33
C LEU A 265 12.38 -2.60 -5.82
N ALA A 266 13.37 -2.55 -6.70
CA ALA A 266 13.18 -2.36 -8.15
C ALA A 266 12.40 -3.50 -8.86
N GLU A 267 12.26 -4.65 -8.23
CA GLU A 267 11.54 -5.82 -8.76
C GLU A 267 10.07 -5.88 -8.27
N PHE A 268 9.72 -5.08 -7.24
CA PHE A 268 8.39 -5.10 -6.64
C PHE A 268 7.55 -3.92 -7.13
N PRO A 269 6.27 -4.12 -7.43
CA PRO A 269 5.31 -3.05 -7.67
C PRO A 269 5.24 -2.07 -6.49
N LEU A 270 4.93 -0.80 -6.79
CA LEU A 270 4.87 0.27 -5.78
C LEU A 270 3.47 0.88 -5.71
N TRP A 271 2.86 0.84 -4.56
CA TRP A 271 1.67 1.63 -4.26
C TRP A 271 2.08 2.96 -3.61
N LEU A 272 1.95 4.03 -4.38
CA LEU A 272 2.36 5.37 -3.97
C LEU A 272 1.25 6.13 -3.24
N ALA A 273 1.43 6.43 -1.96
CA ALA A 273 0.60 7.38 -1.23
C ALA A 273 0.89 8.82 -1.69
N ASN A 274 0.06 9.35 -2.58
CA ASN A 274 0.25 10.69 -3.16
C ASN A 274 -1.10 11.40 -3.40
N TYR A 275 -1.46 12.32 -2.54
CA TYR A 275 -2.76 13.02 -2.48
C TYR A 275 -2.78 14.32 -3.29
N VAL A 276 -2.14 14.33 -4.45
CA VAL A 276 -2.07 15.50 -5.36
C VAL A 276 -2.69 15.20 -6.72
N LYS A 277 -3.21 16.22 -7.39
CA LYS A 277 -3.81 16.08 -8.72
C LYS A 277 -2.80 15.68 -9.82
N LYS A 278 -1.49 15.91 -9.60
CA LYS A 278 -0.41 15.50 -10.51
C LYS A 278 0.77 15.06 -9.67
N THR A 279 1.14 13.81 -9.80
CA THR A 279 2.31 13.29 -9.11
C THR A 279 3.61 13.84 -9.69
N ASN A 280 4.59 14.11 -8.82
CA ASN A 280 5.97 14.39 -9.18
C ASN A 280 6.92 13.22 -8.86
N PHE A 281 6.38 12.06 -8.46
CA PHE A 281 7.16 10.85 -8.23
C PHE A 281 7.89 10.44 -9.50
N ARG A 282 9.15 10.05 -9.37
CA ARG A 282 10.05 9.85 -10.53
C ARG A 282 10.17 8.40 -10.96
N TYR A 283 9.88 7.47 -10.06
CA TYR A 283 9.92 6.05 -10.36
C TYR A 283 8.57 5.59 -10.94
N HIS A 284 8.57 4.44 -11.59
CA HIS A 284 7.33 3.78 -11.97
C HIS A 284 6.56 3.37 -10.71
N PHE A 285 5.25 3.40 -10.75
CA PHE A 285 4.34 2.93 -9.69
C PHE A 285 3.08 2.33 -10.33
N ASP A 286 2.46 1.45 -9.63
CA ASP A 286 1.32 0.68 -10.09
C ASP A 286 0.04 1.08 -9.39
#